data_92d865876fb1ca4cc9ae0f4be2e590aa
#
_entry.id   92d865876fb1ca4cc9ae0f4be2e590aa
#
_cell.length_a   1.000
_cell.length_b   1.000
_cell.length_c   1.000
_cell.angle_alpha   90.00
_cell.angle_beta   90.00
_cell.angle_gamma   90.00
#
_symmetry.space_group_name_H-M   'P 1'
#
loop_
_entity.id
_entity.type
_entity.pdbx_description
1 polymer ?
#
loop_
_entity_poly.entity_id
_entity_poly.type
_entity_poly.pdbx_seq_one_letter_code
_entity_poly.pdbx_strand_id
1 'polypeptide(L)'
;MLGKLLKYELKASGRIFIPLYIAILIVAVFNGIFMNTNILQVQGIGILVLTSLFMALGVLTIVVTIQRFRKNLLGDEGYLMFTLPVSTSSLILSKCITALIYAVLSFIVAVFTFGVLMLFGTSGILLPEILDLFNTSFKWISENFLDILLLVVVMFISYSSFILLLYTSISMGQLPKFNKHRNIVAFASFIAINIVISIVGDAVGSILPNEDTNMVYHLYQSPSFMLAILGSLVVAIALFFAT
;
A
#
# COMPACT_ATOMS: atom_id res chain seq x y z
N MET A 1 -23.16 -11.22 2.45
CA MET A 1 -22.86 -11.16 1.00
C MET A 1 -21.44 -10.65 0.72
N LEU A 2 -20.95 -9.63 1.43
CA LEU A 2 -19.61 -9.04 1.28
C LEU A 2 -18.47 -10.07 1.36
N GLY A 3 -18.55 -11.07 2.27
CA GLY A 3 -17.53 -12.12 2.39
C GLY A 3 -17.39 -13.04 1.15
N LYS A 4 -18.50 -13.29 0.43
CA LYS A 4 -18.43 -14.04 -0.83
C LYS A 4 -17.74 -13.21 -1.92
N LEU A 5 -18.06 -11.92 -2.03
CA LEU A 5 -17.39 -10.99 -2.95
C LEU A 5 -15.89 -10.92 -2.67
N LEU A 6 -15.52 -10.74 -1.41
CA LEU A 6 -14.12 -10.68 -0.98
C LEU A 6 -13.36 -11.97 -1.34
N LYS A 7 -13.95 -13.13 -1.12
CA LYS A 7 -13.35 -14.42 -1.47
C LYS A 7 -13.03 -14.53 -2.98
N TYR A 8 -13.95 -14.11 -3.84
CA TYR A 8 -13.73 -14.15 -5.28
C TYR A 8 -12.70 -13.11 -5.74
N GLU A 9 -12.73 -11.91 -5.17
CA GLU A 9 -11.75 -10.85 -5.46
C GLU A 9 -10.34 -11.28 -5.01
N LEU A 10 -10.19 -11.84 -3.82
CA LEU A 10 -8.91 -12.38 -3.33
C LEU A 10 -8.40 -13.49 -4.23
N LYS A 11 -9.23 -14.47 -4.57
CA LYS A 11 -8.83 -15.59 -5.45
C LYS A 11 -8.36 -15.09 -6.82
N ALA A 12 -9.04 -14.09 -7.35
CA ALA A 12 -8.74 -13.58 -8.68
C ALA A 12 -7.47 -12.70 -8.70
N SER A 13 -7.23 -11.88 -7.65
CA SER A 13 -5.97 -11.12 -7.49
C SER A 13 -4.80 -12.03 -7.15
N GLY A 14 -5.02 -13.07 -6.35
CA GLY A 14 -4.00 -14.04 -5.96
C GLY A 14 -3.30 -14.72 -7.14
N ARG A 15 -4.03 -14.96 -8.21
CA ARG A 15 -3.43 -15.55 -9.44
C ARG A 15 -2.33 -14.69 -10.05
N ILE A 16 -2.31 -13.39 -9.76
CA ILE A 16 -1.30 -12.44 -10.27
C ILE A 16 -0.20 -12.25 -9.23
N PHE A 17 -0.57 -12.05 -7.95
CA PHE A 17 0.38 -11.73 -6.90
C PHE A 17 1.19 -12.93 -6.41
N ILE A 18 0.57 -14.12 -6.29
CA ILE A 18 1.25 -15.31 -5.75
C ILE A 18 2.47 -15.71 -6.58
N PRO A 19 2.42 -15.82 -7.92
CA PRO A 19 3.60 -16.14 -8.71
C PRO A 19 4.73 -15.13 -8.53
N LEU A 20 4.38 -13.83 -8.41
CA LEU A 20 5.37 -12.78 -8.21
C LEU A 20 6.03 -12.87 -6.83
N TYR A 21 5.25 -13.14 -5.77
CA TYR A 21 5.79 -13.36 -4.43
C TYR A 21 6.76 -14.55 -4.39
N ILE A 22 6.38 -15.65 -5.03
CA ILE A 22 7.25 -16.83 -5.15
C ILE A 22 8.54 -16.47 -5.88
N ALA A 23 8.46 -15.72 -6.99
CA ALA A 23 9.64 -15.29 -7.74
C ALA A 23 10.57 -14.40 -6.88
N ILE A 24 10.01 -13.44 -6.12
CA ILE A 24 10.79 -12.58 -5.23
C ILE A 24 11.52 -13.44 -4.16
N LEU A 25 10.83 -14.38 -3.53
CA LEU A 25 11.41 -15.23 -2.50
C LEU A 25 12.50 -16.16 -3.05
N ILE A 26 12.29 -16.73 -4.22
CA ILE A 26 13.30 -17.57 -4.90
C ILE A 26 14.55 -16.74 -5.18
N VAL A 27 14.39 -15.56 -5.79
CA VAL A 27 15.51 -14.67 -6.10
C VAL A 27 16.20 -14.18 -4.82
N ALA A 28 15.47 -13.94 -3.74
CA ALA A 28 16.03 -13.58 -2.44
C ALA A 28 16.95 -14.68 -1.89
N VAL A 29 16.51 -15.94 -1.95
CA VAL A 29 17.33 -17.08 -1.50
C VAL A 29 18.60 -17.21 -2.35
N PHE A 30 18.46 -17.14 -3.67
CA PHE A 30 19.64 -17.16 -4.57
C PHE A 30 20.60 -16.01 -4.25
N ASN A 31 20.10 -14.79 -4.13
CA ASN A 31 20.95 -13.64 -3.75
C ASN A 31 21.65 -13.86 -2.40
N GLY A 32 20.94 -14.35 -1.39
CA GLY A 32 21.51 -14.63 -0.08
C GLY A 32 22.69 -15.62 -0.17
N ILE A 33 22.51 -16.72 -0.90
CA ILE A 33 23.56 -17.74 -1.08
C ILE A 33 24.78 -17.16 -1.82
N PHE A 34 24.55 -16.36 -2.87
CA PHE A 34 25.63 -15.78 -3.68
C PHE A 34 26.27 -14.53 -3.06
N MET A 35 25.67 -13.94 -2.04
CA MET A 35 26.22 -12.77 -1.34
C MET A 35 27.60 -13.06 -0.70
N ASN A 36 27.88 -14.31 -0.36
CA ASN A 36 29.15 -14.77 0.20
C ASN A 36 30.19 -15.16 -0.86
N THR A 37 29.85 -15.11 -2.13
CA THR A 37 30.81 -15.35 -3.20
C THR A 37 31.60 -14.07 -3.47
N ASN A 38 32.94 -14.19 -3.66
CA ASN A 38 33.78 -13.04 -3.97
C ASN A 38 33.60 -12.50 -5.41
N ILE A 39 32.48 -12.82 -6.06
CA ILE A 39 32.19 -12.42 -7.44
C ILE A 39 31.26 -11.22 -7.42
N LEU A 40 31.84 -10.03 -7.38
CA LEU A 40 31.10 -8.74 -7.33
C LEU A 40 30.04 -8.61 -8.43
N GLN A 41 30.30 -9.15 -9.61
CA GLN A 41 29.36 -9.12 -10.74
C GLN A 41 28.09 -9.91 -10.47
N VAL A 42 28.18 -11.08 -9.84
CA VAL A 42 27.02 -11.93 -9.50
C VAL A 42 26.16 -11.26 -8.44
N GLN A 43 26.80 -10.67 -7.42
CA GLN A 43 26.09 -9.91 -6.39
C GLN A 43 25.34 -8.72 -6.97
N GLY A 44 25.98 -7.93 -7.85
CA GLY A 44 25.39 -6.77 -8.48
C GLY A 44 24.16 -7.13 -9.34
N ILE A 45 24.27 -8.17 -10.16
CA ILE A 45 23.15 -8.67 -10.99
C ILE A 45 21.99 -9.14 -10.11
N GLY A 46 22.28 -9.88 -9.04
CA GLY A 46 21.27 -10.39 -8.12
C GLY A 46 20.45 -9.27 -7.45
N ILE A 47 21.13 -8.22 -6.97
CA ILE A 47 20.49 -7.05 -6.37
C ILE A 47 19.63 -6.30 -7.41
N LEU A 48 20.14 -6.12 -8.63
CA LEU A 48 19.39 -5.49 -9.72
C LEU A 48 18.10 -6.25 -10.06
N VAL A 49 18.17 -7.59 -10.16
CA VAL A 49 16.99 -8.43 -10.40
C VAL A 49 16.00 -8.31 -9.25
N LEU A 50 16.45 -8.36 -8.00
CA LEU A 50 15.57 -8.22 -6.84
C LEU A 50 14.90 -6.85 -6.80
N THR A 51 15.64 -5.77 -7.03
CA THR A 51 15.11 -4.41 -7.09
C THR A 51 14.08 -4.26 -8.20
N SER A 52 14.34 -4.84 -9.39
CA SER A 52 13.38 -4.82 -10.49
C SER A 52 12.09 -5.58 -10.18
N LEU A 53 12.17 -6.69 -9.45
CA LEU A 53 10.98 -7.43 -8.99
C LEU A 53 10.17 -6.64 -7.97
N PHE A 54 10.80 -5.91 -7.05
CA PHE A 54 10.07 -5.02 -6.13
C PHE A 54 9.44 -3.85 -6.86
N MET A 55 10.10 -3.26 -7.86
CA MET A 55 9.47 -2.25 -8.72
C MET A 55 8.27 -2.83 -9.47
N ALA A 56 8.41 -4.02 -10.04
CA ALA A 56 7.31 -4.72 -10.70
C ALA A 56 6.14 -4.98 -9.74
N LEU A 57 6.41 -5.35 -8.48
CA LEU A 57 5.40 -5.54 -7.45
C LEU A 57 4.62 -4.24 -7.18
N GLY A 58 5.31 -3.10 -7.03
CA GLY A 58 4.69 -1.80 -6.83
C GLY A 58 3.79 -1.41 -8.00
N VAL A 59 4.30 -1.51 -9.24
CA VAL A 59 3.54 -1.22 -10.45
C VAL A 59 2.34 -2.15 -10.60
N LEU A 60 2.51 -3.46 -10.40
CA LEU A 60 1.42 -4.44 -10.47
C LEU A 60 0.34 -4.15 -9.44
N THR A 61 0.69 -3.75 -8.23
CA THR A 61 -0.30 -3.40 -7.19
C THR A 61 -1.22 -2.28 -7.67
N ILE A 62 -0.67 -1.21 -8.24
CA ILE A 62 -1.45 -0.09 -8.79
C ILE A 62 -2.28 -0.54 -10.00
N VAL A 63 -1.65 -1.23 -10.95
CA VAL A 63 -2.30 -1.67 -12.19
C VAL A 63 -3.45 -2.62 -11.91
N VAL A 64 -3.26 -3.61 -11.03
CA VAL A 64 -4.32 -4.56 -10.65
C VAL A 64 -5.46 -3.85 -9.93
N THR A 65 -5.17 -2.93 -9.03
CA THR A 65 -6.19 -2.13 -8.32
C THR A 65 -7.05 -1.34 -9.32
N ILE A 66 -6.44 -0.65 -10.27
CA ILE A 66 -7.14 0.12 -11.33
C ILE A 66 -7.92 -0.81 -12.25
N GLN A 67 -7.31 -1.88 -12.77
CA GLN A 67 -7.95 -2.80 -13.70
C GLN A 67 -9.15 -3.49 -13.09
N ARG A 68 -9.06 -3.91 -11.84
CA ARG A 68 -10.14 -4.53 -11.09
C ARG A 68 -11.33 -3.61 -10.89
N PHE A 69 -11.07 -2.35 -10.56
CA PHE A 69 -12.13 -1.36 -10.43
C PHE A 69 -12.76 -1.07 -11.80
N ARG A 70 -11.94 -0.76 -12.81
CA ARG A 70 -12.41 -0.37 -14.13
C ARG A 70 -13.16 -1.50 -14.86
N LYS A 71 -12.58 -2.73 -14.91
CA LYS A 71 -13.16 -3.84 -15.65
C LYS A 71 -14.45 -4.34 -15.02
N ASN A 72 -14.48 -4.48 -13.71
CA ASN A 72 -15.58 -5.13 -13.03
C ASN A 72 -16.74 -4.19 -12.67
N LEU A 73 -16.49 -2.86 -12.50
CA LEU A 73 -17.57 -1.91 -12.18
C LEU A 73 -17.95 -1.01 -13.37
N LEU A 74 -16.98 -0.61 -14.18
CA LEU A 74 -17.17 0.41 -15.21
C LEU A 74 -17.09 -0.15 -16.64
N GLY A 75 -16.75 -1.45 -16.80
CA GLY A 75 -16.72 -2.16 -18.06
C GLY A 75 -18.01 -2.95 -18.31
N ASP A 76 -18.00 -3.76 -19.36
CA ASP A 76 -19.15 -4.60 -19.77
C ASP A 76 -19.61 -5.58 -18.68
N GLU A 77 -18.69 -6.02 -17.81
CA GLU A 77 -18.99 -6.84 -16.64
C GLU A 77 -19.75 -6.07 -15.55
N GLY A 78 -19.72 -4.73 -15.56
CA GLY A 78 -20.38 -3.87 -14.57
C GLY A 78 -21.90 -4.05 -14.57
N TYR A 79 -22.51 -4.23 -15.74
CA TYR A 79 -23.95 -4.49 -15.83
C TYR A 79 -24.36 -5.71 -14.97
N LEU A 80 -23.59 -6.80 -15.04
CA LEU A 80 -23.85 -8.00 -14.24
C LEU A 80 -23.63 -7.77 -12.74
N MET A 81 -22.66 -6.93 -12.37
CA MET A 81 -22.39 -6.58 -10.97
C MET A 81 -23.52 -5.75 -10.35
N PHE A 82 -24.14 -4.85 -11.12
CA PHE A 82 -25.26 -4.03 -10.65
C PHE A 82 -26.60 -4.76 -10.63
N THR A 83 -26.72 -5.92 -11.28
CA THR A 83 -27.91 -6.79 -11.18
C THR A 83 -27.88 -7.69 -9.93
N LEU A 84 -26.72 -7.79 -9.25
CA LEU A 84 -26.63 -8.51 -7.98
C LEU A 84 -27.38 -7.73 -6.88
N PRO A 85 -28.05 -8.43 -5.95
CA PRO A 85 -28.75 -7.79 -4.83
C PRO A 85 -27.74 -7.36 -3.75
N VAL A 86 -26.80 -6.48 -4.12
CA VAL A 86 -25.71 -5.98 -3.25
C VAL A 86 -25.61 -4.47 -3.43
N SER A 87 -25.40 -3.73 -2.33
CA SER A 87 -25.20 -2.28 -2.40
C SER A 87 -23.88 -1.93 -3.11
N THR A 88 -23.86 -0.84 -3.85
CA THR A 88 -22.67 -0.29 -4.53
C THR A 88 -21.52 -0.06 -3.55
N SER A 89 -21.82 0.43 -2.34
CA SER A 89 -20.85 0.60 -1.27
C SER A 89 -20.14 -0.71 -0.88
N SER A 90 -20.88 -1.84 -0.87
CA SER A 90 -20.26 -3.15 -0.57
C SER A 90 -19.34 -3.63 -1.69
N LEU A 91 -19.62 -3.26 -2.93
CA LEU A 91 -18.78 -3.56 -4.09
C LEU A 91 -17.45 -2.78 -3.99
N ILE A 92 -17.52 -1.48 -3.72
CA ILE A 92 -16.34 -0.62 -3.57
C ILE A 92 -15.50 -1.08 -2.36
N LEU A 93 -16.15 -1.32 -1.21
CA LEU A 93 -15.47 -1.81 -0.01
C LEU A 93 -14.76 -3.16 -0.24
N SER A 94 -15.39 -4.10 -0.94
CA SER A 94 -14.75 -5.39 -1.20
C SER A 94 -13.44 -5.24 -1.99
N LYS A 95 -13.38 -4.31 -2.94
CA LYS A 95 -12.18 -4.02 -3.73
C LYS A 95 -11.11 -3.28 -2.93
N CYS A 96 -11.53 -2.29 -2.12
CA CYS A 96 -10.63 -1.57 -1.23
C CYS A 96 -9.99 -2.51 -0.20
N ILE A 97 -10.77 -3.37 0.46
CA ILE A 97 -10.28 -4.37 1.42
C ILE A 97 -9.34 -5.37 0.73
N THR A 98 -9.67 -5.83 -0.48
CA THR A 98 -8.78 -6.73 -1.22
C THR A 98 -7.43 -6.08 -1.52
N ALA A 99 -7.42 -4.83 -1.95
CA ALA A 99 -6.20 -4.08 -2.21
C ALA A 99 -5.37 -3.88 -0.93
N LEU A 100 -6.02 -3.58 0.21
CA LEU A 100 -5.37 -3.51 1.53
C LEU A 100 -4.72 -4.84 1.93
N ILE A 101 -5.42 -5.96 1.77
CA ILE A 101 -4.88 -7.29 2.10
C ILE A 101 -3.63 -7.58 1.26
N TYR A 102 -3.66 -7.29 -0.04
CA TYR A 102 -2.47 -7.51 -0.88
C TYR A 102 -1.33 -6.53 -0.58
N ALA A 103 -1.61 -5.32 -0.12
CA ALA A 103 -0.58 -4.41 0.37
C ALA A 103 0.12 -4.97 1.62
N VAL A 104 -0.67 -5.48 2.59
CA VAL A 104 -0.12 -6.13 3.78
C VAL A 104 0.69 -7.37 3.42
N LEU A 105 0.18 -8.22 2.53
CA LEU A 105 0.92 -9.40 2.07
C LEU A 105 2.23 -9.02 1.36
N SER A 106 2.20 -7.97 0.53
CA SER A 106 3.41 -7.46 -0.13
C SER A 106 4.44 -6.96 0.89
N PHE A 107 3.99 -6.28 1.95
CA PHE A 107 4.86 -5.84 3.05
C PHE A 107 5.47 -7.04 3.80
N ILE A 108 4.66 -8.06 4.12
CA ILE A 108 5.14 -9.28 4.76
C ILE A 108 6.20 -9.98 3.90
N VAL A 109 5.95 -10.11 2.59
CA VAL A 109 6.93 -10.68 1.65
C VAL A 109 8.21 -9.86 1.60
N ALA A 110 8.13 -8.52 1.64
CA ALA A 110 9.31 -7.67 1.69
C ALA A 110 10.12 -7.90 2.96
N VAL A 111 9.48 -7.91 4.13
CA VAL A 111 10.14 -8.18 5.41
C VAL A 111 10.79 -9.57 5.41
N PHE A 112 10.09 -10.57 4.90
CA PHE A 112 10.62 -11.93 4.80
C PHE A 112 11.82 -12.02 3.84
N THR A 113 11.77 -11.29 2.73
CA THR A 113 12.90 -11.18 1.79
C THR A 113 14.13 -10.58 2.44
N PHE A 114 13.98 -9.49 3.19
CA PHE A 114 15.08 -8.90 3.96
C PHE A 114 15.62 -9.86 5.02
N GLY A 115 14.74 -10.58 5.72
CA GLY A 115 15.16 -11.62 6.67
C GLY A 115 16.00 -12.72 6.03
N VAL A 116 15.58 -13.21 4.85
CA VAL A 116 16.35 -14.20 4.08
C VAL A 116 17.72 -13.67 3.67
N LEU A 117 17.79 -12.43 3.17
CA LEU A 117 19.05 -11.80 2.80
C LEU A 117 19.98 -11.63 3.99
N MET A 118 19.47 -11.27 5.15
CA MET A 118 20.25 -11.18 6.40
C MET A 118 20.79 -12.54 6.83
N LEU A 119 19.95 -13.59 6.80
CA LEU A 119 20.36 -14.93 7.22
C LEU A 119 21.45 -15.55 6.34
N PHE A 120 21.38 -15.34 5.04
CA PHE A 120 22.30 -15.96 4.08
C PHE A 120 23.45 -15.01 3.64
N GLY A 121 23.22 -13.69 3.71
CA GLY A 121 24.15 -12.70 3.16
C GLY A 121 25.31 -12.31 4.07
N THR A 122 25.22 -12.62 5.35
CA THR A 122 26.26 -12.30 6.32
C THR A 122 27.04 -13.55 6.71
N SER A 123 28.15 -13.75 6.04
CA SER A 123 29.16 -14.76 6.45
C SER A 123 29.78 -14.33 7.76
N GLY A 124 29.20 -14.72 8.87
CA GLY A 124 29.79 -14.46 10.19
C GLY A 124 28.87 -13.88 11.25
N ILE A 125 27.63 -13.50 10.94
CA ILE A 125 26.68 -13.19 12.00
C ILE A 125 26.29 -14.50 12.68
N LEU A 126 26.78 -14.67 13.90
CA LEU A 126 26.46 -15.81 14.74
C LEU A 126 24.96 -15.71 15.15
N LEU A 127 24.33 -16.86 15.29
CA LEU A 127 22.95 -16.96 15.78
C LEU A 127 22.66 -16.07 17.01
N PRO A 128 23.56 -15.91 17.97
CA PRO A 128 23.41 -14.98 19.09
C PRO A 128 23.18 -13.52 18.68
N GLU A 129 23.91 -13.01 17.69
CA GLU A 129 23.79 -11.62 17.23
C GLU A 129 22.42 -11.36 16.57
N ILE A 130 21.90 -12.35 15.84
CA ILE A 130 20.54 -12.27 15.27
C ILE A 130 19.50 -12.26 16.39
N LEU A 131 19.68 -13.08 17.41
CA LEU A 131 18.79 -13.12 18.59
C LEU A 131 18.85 -11.81 19.38
N ASP A 132 20.02 -11.20 19.53
CA ASP A 132 20.18 -9.90 20.18
C ASP A 132 19.53 -8.77 19.40
N LEU A 133 19.67 -8.75 18.06
CA LEU A 133 18.93 -7.82 17.20
C LEU A 133 17.43 -8.00 17.35
N PHE A 134 16.96 -9.24 17.37
CA PHE A 134 15.53 -9.53 17.54
C PHE A 134 15.03 -9.08 18.91
N ASN A 135 15.74 -9.39 19.99
CA ASN A 135 15.38 -9.00 21.35
C ASN A 135 15.39 -7.48 21.53
N THR A 136 16.41 -6.80 20.99
CA THR A 136 16.51 -5.33 21.03
C THR A 136 15.39 -4.67 20.25
N SER A 137 15.08 -5.18 19.04
CA SER A 137 13.97 -4.69 18.24
C SER A 137 12.62 -4.93 18.93
N PHE A 138 12.43 -6.10 19.52
CA PHE A 138 11.20 -6.43 20.26
C PHE A 138 11.02 -5.54 21.50
N LYS A 139 12.10 -5.29 22.23
CA LYS A 139 12.09 -4.38 23.39
C LYS A 139 11.73 -2.96 22.95
N TRP A 140 12.33 -2.44 21.88
CA TRP A 140 12.03 -1.13 21.34
C TRP A 140 10.55 -1.02 20.86
N ILE A 141 10.04 -2.08 20.20
CA ILE A 141 8.63 -2.16 19.79
C ILE A 141 7.70 -2.15 21.02
N SER A 142 8.03 -2.85 22.08
CA SER A 142 7.22 -2.90 23.31
C SER A 142 7.21 -1.56 24.05
N GLU A 143 8.34 -0.87 24.08
CA GLU A 143 8.47 0.47 24.69
C GLU A 143 7.70 1.55 23.91
N ASN A 144 7.65 1.43 22.58
CA ASN A 144 6.99 2.41 21.70
C ASN A 144 5.71 1.84 21.03
N PHE A 145 5.03 0.90 21.72
CA PHE A 145 3.90 0.17 21.13
C PHE A 145 2.77 1.07 20.63
N LEU A 146 2.42 2.12 21.38
CA LEU A 146 1.36 3.06 21.00
C LEU A 146 1.74 3.86 19.74
N ASP A 147 2.98 4.33 19.66
CA ASP A 147 3.46 5.09 18.51
C ASP A 147 3.47 4.23 17.24
N ILE A 148 3.92 2.99 17.37
CA ILE A 148 3.91 2.04 16.26
C ILE A 148 2.48 1.70 15.83
N LEU A 149 1.58 1.48 16.79
CA LEU A 149 0.17 1.21 16.51
C LEU A 149 -0.48 2.37 15.74
N LEU A 150 -0.25 3.62 16.19
CA LEU A 150 -0.74 4.81 15.52
C LEU A 150 -0.15 4.96 14.11
N LEU A 151 1.15 4.72 13.95
CA LEU A 151 1.79 4.76 12.65
C LEU A 151 1.19 3.74 11.67
N VAL A 152 0.95 2.52 12.14
CA VAL A 152 0.28 1.47 11.34
C VAL A 152 -1.13 1.91 10.94
N VAL A 153 -1.92 2.48 11.87
CA VAL A 153 -3.27 3.00 11.58
C VAL A 153 -3.21 4.10 10.52
N VAL A 154 -2.29 5.05 10.65
CA VAL A 154 -2.08 6.11 9.64
C VAL A 154 -1.73 5.54 8.28
N MET A 155 -0.83 4.57 8.22
CA MET A 155 -0.48 3.90 6.96
C MET A 155 -1.70 3.24 6.30
N PHE A 156 -2.56 2.56 7.08
CA PHE A 156 -3.80 1.96 6.57
C PHE A 156 -4.79 3.01 6.05
N ILE A 157 -4.99 4.10 6.77
CA ILE A 157 -5.89 5.18 6.36
C ILE A 157 -5.35 5.85 5.10
N SER A 158 -4.07 6.19 5.06
CA SER A 158 -3.42 6.85 3.91
C SER A 158 -3.48 5.98 2.65
N TYR A 159 -3.20 4.68 2.79
CA TYR A 159 -3.30 3.75 1.67
C TYR A 159 -4.74 3.58 1.18
N SER A 160 -5.72 3.51 2.10
CA SER A 160 -7.14 3.47 1.74
C SER A 160 -7.56 4.72 1.00
N SER A 161 -7.13 5.90 1.48
CA SER A 161 -7.39 7.19 0.82
C SER A 161 -6.81 7.23 -0.59
N PHE A 162 -5.59 6.72 -0.77
CA PHE A 162 -4.96 6.61 -2.09
C PHE A 162 -5.75 5.72 -3.05
N ILE A 163 -6.22 4.54 -2.59
CA ILE A 163 -7.06 3.66 -3.41
C ILE A 163 -8.37 4.36 -3.79
N LEU A 164 -9.05 4.99 -2.83
CA LEU A 164 -10.30 5.70 -3.07
C LEU A 164 -10.11 6.89 -4.01
N LEU A 165 -8.98 7.58 -3.94
CA LEU A 165 -8.61 8.64 -4.85
C LEU A 165 -8.45 8.12 -6.29
N LEU A 166 -7.84 6.95 -6.47
CA LEU A 166 -7.78 6.30 -7.78
C LEU A 166 -9.19 5.96 -8.29
N TYR A 167 -10.06 5.43 -7.43
CA TYR A 167 -11.41 5.07 -7.81
C TYR A 167 -12.26 6.28 -8.19
N THR A 168 -12.25 7.35 -7.38
CA THR A 168 -12.94 8.61 -7.70
C THR A 168 -12.45 9.21 -9.01
N SER A 169 -11.16 9.24 -9.23
CA SER A 169 -10.58 9.80 -10.45
C SER A 169 -11.02 9.02 -11.70
N ILE A 170 -11.06 7.69 -11.61
CA ILE A 170 -11.54 6.84 -12.71
C ILE A 170 -13.05 7.03 -12.92
N SER A 171 -13.84 7.12 -11.85
CA SER A 171 -15.29 7.35 -11.92
C SER A 171 -15.62 8.69 -12.58
N MET A 172 -14.87 9.76 -12.26
CA MET A 172 -15.03 11.07 -12.92
C MET A 172 -14.77 10.98 -14.43
N GLY A 173 -13.81 10.16 -14.86
CA GLY A 173 -13.54 9.94 -16.28
C GLY A 173 -14.68 9.24 -17.04
N GLN A 174 -15.61 8.59 -16.33
CA GLN A 174 -16.75 7.89 -16.94
C GLN A 174 -18.01 8.76 -17.08
N LEU A 175 -18.00 10.01 -16.62
CA LEU A 175 -19.12 10.91 -16.76
C LEU A 175 -19.46 11.13 -18.25
N PRO A 176 -20.76 11.22 -18.61
CA PRO A 176 -21.21 11.32 -20.02
C PRO A 176 -20.58 12.48 -20.78
N LYS A 177 -20.28 13.60 -20.08
CA LYS A 177 -19.62 14.78 -20.67
C LYS A 177 -18.22 14.49 -21.21
N PHE A 178 -17.53 13.49 -20.65
CA PHE A 178 -16.10 13.20 -20.93
C PHE A 178 -15.90 11.89 -21.70
N ASN A 179 -16.96 11.31 -22.23
CA ASN A 179 -16.95 9.99 -22.86
C ASN A 179 -15.89 9.83 -23.97
N LYS A 180 -15.52 10.93 -24.66
CA LYS A 180 -14.52 10.93 -25.74
C LYS A 180 -13.08 10.81 -25.23
N HIS A 181 -12.79 11.27 -23.99
CA HIS A 181 -11.42 11.36 -23.45
C HIS A 181 -11.30 10.77 -22.02
N ARG A 182 -11.97 9.64 -21.76
CA ARG A 182 -12.09 9.01 -20.43
C ARG A 182 -10.76 8.90 -19.65
N ASN A 183 -9.69 8.43 -20.31
CA ASN A 183 -8.40 8.22 -19.65
C ASN A 183 -7.70 9.53 -19.31
N ILE A 184 -7.80 10.53 -20.19
CA ILE A 184 -7.19 11.86 -19.96
C ILE A 184 -7.90 12.56 -18.80
N VAL A 185 -9.23 12.50 -18.78
CA VAL A 185 -10.00 13.11 -17.70
C VAL A 185 -9.75 12.41 -16.36
N ALA A 186 -9.67 11.07 -16.34
CA ALA A 186 -9.32 10.35 -15.13
C ALA A 186 -7.94 10.76 -14.58
N PHE A 187 -6.94 10.91 -15.45
CA PHE A 187 -5.61 11.36 -15.04
C PHE A 187 -5.61 12.82 -14.58
N ALA A 188 -6.30 13.70 -15.31
CA ALA A 188 -6.42 15.12 -14.92
C ALA A 188 -7.17 15.26 -13.58
N SER A 189 -8.24 14.49 -13.36
CA SER A 189 -8.96 14.46 -12.09
C SER A 189 -8.09 13.98 -10.94
N PHE A 190 -7.26 12.97 -11.18
CA PHE A 190 -6.30 12.49 -10.17
C PHE A 190 -5.35 13.60 -9.74
N ILE A 191 -4.77 14.34 -10.69
CA ILE A 191 -3.88 15.47 -10.39
C ILE A 191 -4.64 16.58 -9.68
N ALA A 192 -5.81 16.96 -10.18
CA ALA A 192 -6.61 18.05 -9.60
C ALA A 192 -7.00 17.76 -8.14
N ILE A 193 -7.47 16.55 -7.85
CA ILE A 193 -7.85 16.16 -6.48
C ILE A 193 -6.63 16.17 -5.56
N ASN A 194 -5.46 15.66 -6.03
CA ASN A 194 -4.23 15.73 -5.25
C ASN A 194 -3.82 17.15 -4.92
N ILE A 195 -3.88 18.08 -5.89
CA ILE A 195 -3.58 19.50 -5.65
C ILE A 195 -4.52 20.08 -4.60
N VAL A 196 -5.83 19.79 -4.69
CA VAL A 196 -6.81 20.28 -3.71
C VAL A 196 -6.49 19.73 -2.31
N ILE A 197 -6.23 18.42 -2.19
CA ILE A 197 -5.87 17.80 -0.91
C ILE A 197 -4.59 18.43 -0.34
N SER A 198 -3.57 18.69 -1.17
CA SER A 198 -2.32 19.32 -0.74
C SER A 198 -2.56 20.73 -0.23
N ILE A 199 -3.29 21.58 -0.99
CA ILE A 199 -3.60 22.95 -0.57
C ILE A 199 -4.36 22.99 0.76
N VAL A 200 -5.35 22.11 0.91
CA VAL A 200 -6.11 22.01 2.16
C VAL A 200 -5.23 21.52 3.31
N GLY A 201 -4.37 20.53 3.05
CA GLY A 201 -3.41 20.03 4.03
C GLY A 201 -2.43 21.11 4.51
N ASP A 202 -1.86 21.87 3.59
CA ASP A 202 -0.94 22.98 3.88
C ASP A 202 -1.65 24.10 4.65
N ALA A 203 -2.88 24.44 4.27
CA ALA A 203 -3.69 25.46 4.97
C ALA A 203 -4.02 25.01 6.41
N VAL A 204 -4.36 23.76 6.63
CA VAL A 204 -4.58 23.21 7.97
C VAL A 204 -3.28 23.17 8.77
N GLY A 205 -2.17 22.75 8.13
CA GLY A 205 -0.85 22.72 8.76
C GLY A 205 -0.35 24.10 9.20
N SER A 206 -0.65 25.16 8.44
CA SER A 206 -0.25 26.53 8.80
C SER A 206 -0.98 27.11 10.01
N ILE A 207 -2.12 26.56 10.40
CA ILE A 207 -2.90 26.99 11.57
C ILE A 207 -2.36 26.35 12.86
N LEU A 208 -1.59 25.26 12.72
CA LEU A 208 -1.03 24.54 13.85
C LEU A 208 0.17 25.29 14.44
N PRO A 209 0.31 25.34 15.78
CA PRO A 209 1.51 25.88 16.39
C PRO A 209 2.74 25.08 15.95
N ASN A 210 3.83 25.77 15.65
CA ASN A 210 5.11 25.10 15.40
C ASN A 210 5.53 24.37 16.66
N GLU A 211 5.58 23.05 16.58
CA GLU A 211 6.09 22.24 17.70
C GLU A 211 7.61 22.44 17.79
N ASP A 212 8.10 22.68 19.01
CA ASP A 212 9.55 22.76 19.26
C ASP A 212 10.20 21.42 18.90
N THR A 213 10.99 21.39 17.86
CA THR A 213 11.66 20.19 17.34
C THR A 213 12.68 19.57 18.30
N ASN A 214 12.93 20.19 19.44
CA ASN A 214 13.90 19.77 20.45
C ASN A 214 13.31 18.81 21.51
N MET A 215 11.99 18.62 21.55
CA MET A 215 11.37 17.64 22.45
C MET A 215 11.04 16.35 21.71
N VAL A 216 11.56 15.24 22.22
CA VAL A 216 11.16 13.89 21.78
C VAL A 216 9.76 13.61 22.33
N TYR A 217 8.74 14.04 21.59
CA TYR A 217 7.36 13.70 21.92
C TYR A 217 7.04 12.31 21.35
N HIS A 218 6.31 11.52 22.12
CA HIS A 218 5.59 10.39 21.55
C HIS A 218 4.55 10.91 20.53
N LEU A 219 4.39 10.21 19.40
CA LEU A 219 3.49 10.62 18.33
C LEU A 219 2.06 10.91 18.80
N TYR A 220 1.59 10.17 19.81
CA TYR A 220 0.26 10.38 20.38
C TYR A 220 0.12 11.67 21.22
N GLN A 221 1.22 12.32 21.59
CA GLN A 221 1.22 13.58 22.33
C GLN A 221 1.28 14.80 21.40
N SER A 222 1.59 14.60 20.12
CA SER A 222 1.66 15.67 19.14
C SER A 222 0.27 16.02 18.60
N PRO A 223 -0.24 17.24 18.86
CA PRO A 223 -1.53 17.70 18.32
C PRO A 223 -1.55 17.72 16.81
N SER A 224 -0.43 18.08 16.16
CA SER A 224 -0.28 18.11 14.71
C SER A 224 -0.46 16.73 14.10
N PHE A 225 0.11 15.70 14.72
CA PHE A 225 -0.02 14.32 14.27
C PHE A 225 -1.46 13.80 14.40
N MET A 226 -2.12 14.10 15.54
CA MET A 226 -3.53 13.71 15.74
C MET A 226 -4.47 14.39 14.73
N LEU A 227 -4.25 15.67 14.42
CA LEU A 227 -5.02 16.37 13.39
C LEU A 227 -4.75 15.83 11.99
N ALA A 228 -3.51 15.41 11.68
CA ALA A 228 -3.20 14.76 10.42
C ALA A 228 -3.95 13.41 10.26
N ILE A 229 -4.09 12.63 11.34
CA ILE A 229 -4.92 11.41 11.36
C ILE A 229 -6.38 11.75 11.05
N LEU A 230 -6.96 12.69 11.78
CA LEU A 230 -8.35 13.10 11.59
C LEU A 230 -8.57 13.64 10.16
N GLY A 231 -7.67 14.47 9.67
CA GLY A 231 -7.70 14.99 8.30
C GLY A 231 -7.67 13.90 7.24
N SER A 232 -6.78 12.92 7.37
CA SER A 232 -6.68 11.80 6.44
C SER A 232 -7.94 10.90 6.47
N LEU A 233 -8.55 10.74 7.63
CA LEU A 233 -9.79 10.00 7.79
C LEU A 233 -10.98 10.72 7.14
N VAL A 234 -11.08 12.05 7.32
CA VAL A 234 -12.10 12.87 6.65
C VAL A 234 -11.96 12.79 5.13
N VAL A 235 -10.74 12.89 4.62
CA VAL A 235 -10.45 12.74 3.17
C VAL A 235 -10.86 11.36 2.67
N ALA A 236 -10.54 10.28 3.41
CA ALA A 236 -10.94 8.92 3.04
C ALA A 236 -12.47 8.78 2.96
N ILE A 237 -13.19 9.30 3.95
CA ILE A 237 -14.67 9.28 3.97
C ILE A 237 -15.24 10.09 2.81
N ALA A 238 -14.75 11.31 2.58
CA ALA A 238 -15.21 12.16 1.48
C ALA A 238 -14.99 11.48 0.12
N LEU A 239 -13.82 10.89 -0.11
CA LEU A 239 -13.52 10.15 -1.34
C LEU A 239 -14.41 8.91 -1.49
N PHE A 240 -14.72 8.21 -0.41
CA PHE A 240 -15.62 7.05 -0.46
C PHE A 240 -17.04 7.43 -0.92
N PHE A 241 -17.57 8.54 -0.43
CA PHE A 241 -18.89 9.02 -0.86
C PHE A 241 -18.86 9.63 -2.28
N ALA A 242 -17.72 10.11 -2.73
CA ALA A 242 -17.54 10.65 -4.09
C ALA A 242 -17.35 9.57 -5.16
N THR A 243 -16.99 8.35 -4.75
CA THR A 243 -16.79 7.19 -5.65
C THR A 243 -18.09 6.48 -5.95
#